data_a78c1ed2c03e380e2bff8f636f611712
#
_entry.id   a78c1ed2c03e380e2bff8f636f611712
#
_cell.length_a   1.000
_cell.length_b   1.000
_cell.length_c   1.000
_cell.angle_alpha   90.00
_cell.angle_beta   90.00
_cell.angle_gamma   90.00
#
_symmetry.space_group_name_H-M   'P 1'
#
loop_
_entity.id
_entity.type
_entity.pdbx_description
1 polymer ?
#
loop_
_entity_poly.entity_id
_entity_poly.type
_entity_poly.pdbx_seq_one_letter_code
_entity_poly.pdbx_strand_id
1 'polypeptide(L)'
;MKNMLDYGLLVLRVGVAGLMVPHGWSKLNKLIAGFSAGAEPVQFYDFLGIGAVPSLALAVVGELVAPLLIVVGWKTRWAAVPAAFTMGVAAFGAHWGEGLGEMEHALLYLIPFAALVLTGGGRFGWDKK
;
A
#
# COMPACT_ATOMS: atom_id res chain seq x y z
N MET A 1 17.74 -1.58 24.27
CA MET A 1 17.72 -2.17 22.92
C MET A 1 16.31 -2.41 22.41
N LYS A 2 15.49 -3.16 23.16
CA LYS A 2 14.11 -3.44 22.73
C LYS A 2 13.29 -2.16 22.48
N ASN A 3 13.43 -1.15 23.37
CA ASN A 3 12.70 0.10 23.21
C ASN A 3 13.10 0.84 21.93
N MET A 4 14.39 0.81 21.58
CA MET A 4 14.88 1.45 20.36
C MET A 4 14.33 0.78 19.11
N LEU A 5 14.25 -0.55 19.12
CA LEU A 5 13.66 -1.28 18.01
C LEU A 5 12.17 -0.94 17.88
N ASP A 6 11.42 -0.89 18.99
CA ASP A 6 10.01 -0.54 18.97
C ASP A 6 9.78 0.88 18.46
N TYR A 7 10.62 1.84 18.85
CA TYR A 7 10.54 3.20 18.32
C TYR A 7 10.86 3.24 16.82
N GLY A 8 11.86 2.48 16.39
CA GLY A 8 12.20 2.37 14.99
C GLY A 8 11.04 1.81 14.15
N LEU A 9 10.40 0.78 14.66
CA LEU A 9 9.23 0.20 13.99
C LEU A 9 8.05 1.16 13.96
N LEU A 10 7.86 1.95 15.03
CA LEU A 10 6.82 2.97 15.04
C LEU A 10 7.06 4.04 13.97
N VAL A 11 8.28 4.56 13.89
CA VAL A 11 8.65 5.56 12.88
C VAL A 11 8.45 5.00 11.47
N LEU A 12 8.95 3.80 11.24
CA LEU A 12 8.86 3.15 9.93
C LEU A 12 7.38 2.94 9.54
N ARG A 13 6.62 2.37 10.42
CA ARG A 13 5.21 2.03 10.21
C ARG A 13 4.37 3.27 9.92
N VAL A 14 4.43 4.26 10.82
CA VAL A 14 3.63 5.48 10.69
C VAL A 14 4.10 6.31 9.50
N GLY A 15 5.41 6.43 9.32
CA GLY A 15 5.97 7.22 8.22
C GLY A 15 5.62 6.66 6.86
N VAL A 16 5.91 5.39 6.63
CA VAL A 16 5.70 4.77 5.32
C VAL A 16 4.21 4.65 5.00
N ALA A 17 3.44 4.11 5.94
CA ALA A 17 2.00 3.93 5.71
C ALA A 17 1.28 5.27 5.64
N GLY A 18 1.68 6.24 6.46
CA GLY A 18 1.10 7.58 6.43
C GLY A 18 1.32 8.28 5.09
N LEU A 19 2.50 8.12 4.49
CA LEU A 19 2.78 8.68 3.17
C LEU A 19 2.03 7.96 2.06
N MET A 20 1.68 6.70 2.25
CA MET A 20 0.92 5.93 1.27
C MET A 20 -0.56 6.31 1.26
N VAL A 21 -1.14 6.74 2.38
CA VAL A 21 -2.56 7.05 2.48
C VAL A 21 -3.04 8.03 1.42
N PRO A 22 -2.34 9.16 1.13
CA PRO A 22 -2.77 10.05 0.04
C PRO A 22 -2.84 9.36 -1.32
N HIS A 23 -1.95 8.43 -1.61
CA HIS A 23 -1.97 7.68 -2.85
C HIS A 23 -3.22 6.80 -2.93
N GLY A 24 -3.56 6.12 -1.85
CA GLY A 24 -4.77 5.31 -1.78
C GLY A 24 -6.03 6.15 -1.85
N TRP A 25 -6.02 7.31 -1.20
CA TRP A 25 -7.15 8.25 -1.25
C TRP A 25 -7.42 8.72 -2.67
N SER A 26 -6.37 9.07 -3.41
CA SER A 26 -6.48 9.46 -4.80
C SER A 26 -7.12 8.34 -5.64
N LYS A 27 -6.70 7.10 -5.42
CA LYS A 27 -7.26 5.95 -6.14
C LYS A 27 -8.71 5.68 -5.75
N LEU A 28 -9.07 5.88 -4.49
CA LEU A 28 -10.45 5.75 -4.06
C LEU A 28 -11.35 6.76 -4.78
N ASN A 29 -10.91 8.01 -4.87
CA ASN A 29 -11.67 9.03 -5.59
C ASN A 29 -11.84 8.68 -7.07
N LYS A 30 -10.80 8.13 -7.69
CA LYS A 30 -10.86 7.66 -9.07
C LYS A 30 -11.89 6.55 -9.24
N LEU A 31 -11.93 5.62 -8.29
CA LEU A 31 -12.88 4.52 -8.31
C LEU A 31 -14.31 5.03 -8.14
N ILE A 32 -14.54 5.93 -7.19
CA ILE A 32 -15.87 6.52 -6.94
C ILE A 32 -16.34 7.28 -8.18
N ALA A 33 -15.46 8.08 -8.78
CA ALA A 33 -15.80 8.83 -10.00
C ALA A 33 -16.18 7.90 -11.14
N GLY A 34 -15.60 6.72 -11.20
CA GLY A 34 -15.92 5.74 -12.24
C GLY A 34 -17.34 5.18 -12.18
N PHE A 35 -18.02 5.33 -11.03
CA PHE A 35 -19.40 4.89 -10.87
C PHE A 35 -20.42 6.00 -11.18
N SER A 36 -19.98 7.22 -11.49
CA SER A 36 -20.85 8.33 -11.79
C SER A 36 -21.49 8.13 -13.17
N ALA A 37 -22.76 8.55 -13.31
CA ALA A 37 -23.45 8.48 -14.59
C ALA A 37 -22.72 9.34 -15.63
N GLY A 38 -22.45 8.78 -16.79
CA GLY A 38 -21.76 9.48 -17.88
C GLY A 38 -20.25 9.58 -17.70
N ALA A 39 -19.70 8.93 -16.69
CA ALA A 39 -18.25 8.95 -16.47
C ALA A 39 -17.53 8.16 -17.56
N GLU A 40 -16.29 8.61 -17.87
CA GLU A 40 -15.42 7.86 -18.76
C GLU A 40 -15.09 6.50 -18.13
N PRO A 41 -14.83 5.46 -18.93
CA PRO A 41 -14.40 4.17 -18.39
C PRO A 41 -13.17 4.32 -17.52
N VAL A 42 -13.14 3.58 -16.41
CA VAL A 42 -11.97 3.57 -15.50
C VAL A 42 -10.78 3.00 -16.25
N GLN A 43 -9.65 3.72 -16.22
CA GLN A 43 -8.38 3.25 -16.78
C GLN A 43 -7.45 2.91 -15.64
N PHE A 44 -7.08 1.65 -15.56
CA PHE A 44 -6.16 1.17 -14.54
C PHE A 44 -5.50 -0.12 -15.03
N TYR A 45 -4.28 -0.39 -14.53
CA TYR A 45 -3.53 -1.58 -14.90
C TYR A 45 -4.24 -2.85 -14.41
N ASP A 46 -4.66 -3.69 -15.34
CA ASP A 46 -5.39 -4.93 -15.06
C ASP A 46 -4.41 -6.09 -14.93
N PHE A 47 -3.81 -6.23 -13.74
CA PHE A 47 -2.72 -7.18 -13.54
C PHE A 47 -3.18 -8.64 -13.43
N LEU A 48 -4.48 -8.87 -13.12
CA LEU A 48 -5.03 -10.23 -13.02
C LEU A 48 -5.96 -10.61 -14.17
N GLY A 49 -6.21 -9.71 -15.10
CA GLY A 49 -7.18 -9.96 -16.16
C GLY A 49 -8.62 -9.96 -15.70
N ILE A 50 -8.91 -9.32 -14.58
CA ILE A 50 -10.27 -9.27 -13.99
C ILE A 50 -11.01 -7.96 -14.28
N GLY A 51 -10.36 -7.06 -15.01
CA GLY A 51 -10.92 -5.76 -15.36
C GLY A 51 -10.29 -4.61 -14.59
N ALA A 52 -10.41 -3.40 -15.14
CA ALA A 52 -9.81 -2.21 -14.54
C ALA A 52 -10.47 -1.85 -13.21
N VAL A 53 -11.80 -1.95 -13.10
CA VAL A 53 -12.51 -1.58 -11.86
C VAL A 53 -12.15 -2.51 -10.71
N PRO A 54 -12.23 -3.85 -10.85
CA PRO A 54 -11.79 -4.73 -9.75
C PRO A 54 -10.31 -4.56 -9.41
N SER A 55 -9.45 -4.35 -10.41
CA SER A 55 -8.02 -4.13 -10.18
C SER A 55 -7.78 -2.85 -9.39
N LEU A 56 -8.49 -1.77 -9.73
CA LEU A 56 -8.40 -0.50 -9.00
C LEU A 56 -8.92 -0.66 -7.57
N ALA A 57 -10.01 -1.40 -7.38
CA ALA A 57 -10.54 -1.66 -6.04
C ALA A 57 -9.52 -2.40 -5.16
N LEU A 58 -8.83 -3.39 -5.72
CA LEU A 58 -7.77 -4.09 -4.98
C LEU A 58 -6.60 -3.15 -4.65
N ALA A 59 -6.27 -2.24 -5.56
CA ALA A 59 -5.22 -1.26 -5.30
C ALA A 59 -5.62 -0.31 -4.15
N VAL A 60 -6.89 0.08 -4.09
CA VAL A 60 -7.39 0.89 -2.96
C VAL A 60 -7.21 0.15 -1.65
N VAL A 61 -7.53 -1.14 -1.62
CA VAL A 61 -7.32 -1.96 -0.41
C VAL A 61 -5.84 -1.94 -0.01
N GLY A 62 -4.94 -2.16 -0.96
CA GLY A 62 -3.51 -2.21 -0.67
C GLY A 62 -2.87 -0.86 -0.35
N GLU A 63 -3.42 0.24 -0.86
CA GLU A 63 -2.80 1.56 -0.72
C GLU A 63 -3.55 2.51 0.22
N LEU A 64 -4.75 2.17 0.66
CA LEU A 64 -5.52 2.99 1.60
C LEU A 64 -5.90 2.20 2.84
N VAL A 65 -6.64 1.10 2.68
CA VAL A 65 -7.15 0.32 3.82
C VAL A 65 -6.00 -0.30 4.60
N ALA A 66 -5.10 -1.00 3.91
CA ALA A 66 -3.97 -1.64 4.56
C ALA A 66 -3.03 -0.62 5.23
N PRO A 67 -2.63 0.49 4.57
CA PRO A 67 -1.82 1.49 5.25
C PRO A 67 -2.50 2.12 6.46
N LEU A 68 -3.81 2.34 6.44
CA LEU A 68 -4.51 2.85 7.61
C LEU A 68 -4.40 1.89 8.79
N LEU A 69 -4.53 0.59 8.55
CA LEU A 69 -4.34 -0.43 9.58
C LEU A 69 -2.90 -0.43 10.10
N ILE A 70 -1.95 -0.23 9.21
CA ILE A 70 -0.53 -0.19 9.57
C ILE A 70 -0.23 1.04 10.42
N VAL A 71 -0.79 2.22 10.10
CA VAL A 71 -0.59 3.43 10.90
C VAL A 71 -1.10 3.20 12.33
N VAL A 72 -2.29 2.62 12.47
CA VAL A 72 -2.85 2.29 13.79
C VAL A 72 -2.06 1.17 14.46
N GLY A 73 -1.47 0.29 13.68
CA GLY A 73 -0.71 -0.84 14.19
C GLY A 73 -1.57 -2.05 14.51
N TRP A 74 -2.71 -2.18 13.84
CA TRP A 74 -3.60 -3.32 14.01
C TRP A 74 -3.31 -4.34 12.92
N LYS A 75 -2.95 -5.54 13.35
CA LYS A 75 -2.61 -6.66 12.44
C LYS A 75 -1.60 -6.21 11.38
N THR A 76 -0.59 -5.46 11.79
CA THR A 76 0.38 -4.83 10.88
C THR A 76 1.00 -5.83 9.92
N ARG A 77 1.41 -7.00 10.43
CA ARG A 77 2.05 -8.02 9.58
C ARG A 77 1.11 -8.46 8.45
N TRP A 78 -0.15 -8.72 8.76
CA TRP A 78 -1.13 -9.14 7.76
C TRP A 78 -1.53 -8.00 6.83
N ALA A 79 -1.68 -6.79 7.36
CA ALA A 79 -2.00 -5.61 6.55
C ALA A 79 -0.85 -5.26 5.59
N ALA A 80 0.39 -5.51 6.00
CA ALA A 80 1.56 -5.24 5.16
C ALA A 80 1.62 -6.17 3.93
N VAL A 81 0.99 -7.35 3.98
CA VAL A 81 0.99 -8.27 2.83
C VAL A 81 0.30 -7.65 1.62
N PRO A 82 -0.96 -7.21 1.69
CA PRO A 82 -1.58 -6.57 0.52
C PRO A 82 -0.90 -5.26 0.13
N ALA A 83 -0.38 -4.50 1.10
CA ALA A 83 0.35 -3.27 0.79
C ALA A 83 1.62 -3.58 -0.01
N ALA A 84 2.40 -4.56 0.43
CA ALA A 84 3.62 -4.97 -0.27
C ALA A 84 3.29 -5.57 -1.65
N PHE A 85 2.25 -6.40 -1.72
CA PHE A 85 1.83 -7.00 -2.98
C PHE A 85 1.46 -5.92 -4.00
N THR A 86 0.69 -4.90 -3.58
CA THR A 86 0.29 -3.81 -4.47
C THR A 86 1.50 -3.05 -4.99
N MET A 87 2.48 -2.78 -4.13
CA MET A 87 3.70 -2.11 -4.55
C MET A 87 4.55 -2.99 -5.47
N GLY A 88 4.56 -4.28 -5.24
CA GLY A 88 5.24 -5.24 -6.13
C GLY A 88 4.62 -5.23 -7.53
N VAL A 89 3.30 -5.25 -7.60
CA VAL A 89 2.60 -5.15 -8.88
C VAL A 89 2.92 -3.82 -9.57
N ALA A 90 2.93 -2.71 -8.83
CA ALA A 90 3.24 -1.41 -9.40
C ALA A 90 4.67 -1.37 -9.94
N ALA A 91 5.64 -1.89 -9.19
CA ALA A 91 7.05 -1.85 -9.60
C ALA A 91 7.34 -2.80 -10.77
N PHE A 92 6.88 -4.04 -10.68
CA PHE A 92 7.27 -5.09 -11.61
C PHE A 92 6.22 -5.36 -12.70
N GLY A 93 5.02 -4.84 -12.55
CA GLY A 93 3.97 -4.95 -13.56
C GLY A 93 3.74 -3.63 -14.27
N ALA A 94 3.09 -2.69 -13.61
CA ALA A 94 2.64 -1.45 -14.23
C ALA A 94 3.81 -0.59 -14.76
N HIS A 95 4.93 -0.56 -14.03
CA HIS A 95 6.09 0.28 -14.38
C HIS A 95 7.25 -0.50 -14.95
N TRP A 96 7.05 -1.80 -15.25
CA TRP A 96 8.11 -2.62 -15.81
C TRP A 96 8.53 -2.06 -17.18
N GLY A 97 9.82 -1.89 -17.38
CA GLY A 97 10.34 -1.38 -18.63
C GLY A 97 10.39 0.15 -18.76
N GLU A 98 9.81 0.87 -17.79
CA GLU A 98 9.83 2.33 -17.80
C GLU A 98 11.11 2.93 -17.20
N GLY A 99 11.98 2.06 -16.66
CA GLY A 99 13.23 2.47 -16.06
C GLY A 99 13.14 2.55 -14.55
N LEU A 100 14.30 2.59 -13.91
CA LEU A 100 14.38 2.58 -12.44
C LEU A 100 13.69 3.78 -11.79
N GLY A 101 13.76 4.96 -12.44
CA GLY A 101 13.12 6.15 -11.88
C GLY A 101 11.64 5.99 -11.64
N GLU A 102 10.94 5.32 -12.57
CA GLU A 102 9.50 5.08 -12.42
C GLU A 102 9.21 3.97 -11.41
N MET A 103 10.07 2.94 -11.39
CA MET A 103 9.92 1.82 -10.46
C MET A 103 10.33 2.19 -9.05
N GLU A 104 11.24 3.13 -8.89
CA GLU A 104 11.84 3.49 -7.60
C GLU A 104 10.79 3.88 -6.58
N HIS A 105 9.80 4.66 -6.98
CA HIS A 105 8.73 5.11 -6.08
C HIS A 105 8.01 3.91 -5.45
N ALA A 106 7.64 2.92 -6.26
CA ALA A 106 6.98 1.73 -5.76
C ALA A 106 7.92 0.87 -4.91
N LEU A 107 9.19 0.77 -5.30
CA LEU A 107 10.17 -0.01 -4.55
C LEU A 107 10.45 0.61 -3.18
N LEU A 108 10.42 1.95 -3.07
CA LEU A 108 10.61 2.63 -1.78
C LEU A 108 9.51 2.32 -0.78
N TYR A 109 8.34 1.93 -1.26
CA TYR A 109 7.25 1.45 -0.39
C TYR A 109 7.27 -0.06 -0.23
N LEU A 110 7.62 -0.80 -1.29
CA LEU A 110 7.66 -2.26 -1.25
C LEU A 110 8.64 -2.76 -0.19
N ILE A 111 9.83 -2.20 -0.14
CA ILE A 111 10.87 -2.65 0.80
C ILE A 111 10.41 -2.51 2.25
N PRO A 112 9.94 -1.32 2.70
CA PRO A 112 9.46 -1.19 4.09
C PRO A 112 8.26 -2.07 4.39
N PHE A 113 7.29 -2.19 3.48
CA PHE A 113 6.13 -3.03 3.72
C PHE A 113 6.53 -4.50 3.82
N ALA A 114 7.46 -4.96 2.98
CA ALA A 114 7.98 -6.33 3.06
C ALA A 114 8.68 -6.55 4.40
N ALA A 115 9.44 -5.57 4.87
CA ALA A 115 10.08 -5.64 6.18
C ALA A 115 9.04 -5.77 7.30
N LEU A 116 7.95 -5.01 7.22
CA LEU A 116 6.87 -5.06 8.22
C LEU A 116 6.14 -6.41 8.22
N VAL A 117 6.07 -7.09 7.08
CA VAL A 117 5.53 -8.46 7.04
C VAL A 117 6.35 -9.37 7.96
N LEU A 118 7.67 -9.18 7.97
CA LEU A 118 8.57 -10.01 8.77
C LEU A 118 8.60 -9.59 10.24
N THR A 119 8.61 -8.29 10.52
CA THR A 119 8.78 -7.76 11.87
C THR A 119 7.49 -7.56 12.64
N GLY A 120 6.39 -7.31 11.94
CA GLY A 120 5.18 -6.79 12.58
C GLY A 120 5.33 -5.33 12.96
N GLY A 121 4.36 -4.78 13.67
CA GLY A 121 4.28 -3.36 13.98
C GLY A 121 5.03 -2.88 15.22
N GLY A 122 5.53 -3.81 16.02
CA GLY A 122 6.20 -3.47 17.26
C GLY A 122 5.21 -3.22 18.41
N ARG A 123 5.75 -2.74 19.53
CA ARG A 123 5.00 -2.60 20.79
C ARG A 123 3.98 -1.46 20.75
N PHE A 124 4.21 -0.42 19.95
CA PHE A 124 3.41 0.79 20.00
C PHE A 124 2.19 0.78 19.05
N GLY A 125 1.84 -0.38 18.49
CA GLY A 125 0.64 -0.52 17.69
C GLY A 125 -0.56 -0.92 18.54
N TRP A 126 -1.73 -0.91 17.92
CA TRP A 126 -2.98 -1.34 18.55
C TRP A 126 -2.86 -2.75 19.13
N ASP A 127 -2.19 -3.64 18.41
CA ASP A 127 -1.98 -5.03 18.82
C ASP A 127 -0.93 -5.20 19.91
N LYS A 128 -0.10 -4.21 20.12
CA LYS A 128 1.00 -4.27 21.08
C LYS A 128 1.97 -5.43 20.86
N LYS A 129 2.30 -5.71 19.60
CA LYS A 129 3.23 -6.80 19.24
C LYS A 129 4.52 -6.29 18.65
#